data_24b5c6bc5488f8136aedf99df94c9f92
#
_entry.id   24b5c6bc5488f8136aedf99df94c9f92
#
_cell.length_a   1.000
_cell.length_b   1.000
_cell.length_c   1.000
_cell.angle_alpha   90.00
_cell.angle_beta   90.00
_cell.angle_gamma   90.00
#
_symmetry.space_group_name_H-M   'P 1'
#
loop_
_entity.id
_entity.type
_entity.pdbx_description
1 polymer ?
#
loop_
_entity_poly.entity_id
_entity_poly.type
_entity_poly.pdbx_seq_one_letter_code
_entity_poly.pdbx_strand_id
1 'polypeptide(L)'
;KDVDILDTDDARILYDKVVNIAILQINEFLPKLKKKTYQTFKQNDEASNTWRKRVKTDGQIDFRMTSQAICNLVRALTKPYVGAHINYKDEEIIVWKVEIIENKQLNSESGKILDINEDKILVKTYDGAIKITHHEFKKLPNVGEYL
;
A
#
# COMPACT_ATOMS: atom_id res chain seq x y z
N LYS A 1 2.69 -22.93 -5.00
CA LYS A 1 1.32 -22.60 -5.42
C LYS A 1 1.23 -21.10 -5.60
N ASP A 2 0.57 -20.65 -6.62
CA ASP A 2 0.39 -19.24 -6.94
C ASP A 2 -0.74 -18.64 -6.09
N VAL A 3 -0.66 -17.34 -5.87
CA VAL A 3 -1.66 -16.54 -5.15
C VAL A 3 -2.07 -15.39 -6.07
N ASP A 4 -3.34 -15.32 -6.40
CA ASP A 4 -3.86 -14.20 -7.18
C ASP A 4 -3.87 -12.92 -6.35
N ILE A 5 -3.27 -11.85 -6.91
CA ILE A 5 -3.27 -10.52 -6.32
C ILE A 5 -4.27 -9.67 -7.10
N LEU A 6 -5.36 -9.29 -6.44
CA LEU A 6 -6.41 -8.47 -7.02
C LEU A 6 -6.14 -6.98 -6.77
N ASP A 7 -6.72 -6.12 -7.60
CA ASP A 7 -6.63 -4.66 -7.41
C ASP A 7 -7.28 -4.19 -6.09
N THR A 8 -8.18 -4.98 -5.55
CA THR A 8 -8.84 -4.73 -4.26
C THR A 8 -8.05 -5.26 -3.06
N ASP A 9 -6.99 -6.04 -3.28
CA ASP A 9 -6.20 -6.61 -2.18
C ASP A 9 -5.33 -5.52 -1.54
N ASP A 10 -5.36 -5.50 -0.24
CA ASP A 10 -4.42 -4.78 0.60
C ASP A 10 -3.40 -5.73 1.25
N ALA A 11 -2.49 -5.18 2.04
CA ALA A 11 -1.45 -5.97 2.71
C ALA A 11 -2.02 -7.07 3.61
N ARG A 12 -3.13 -6.81 4.31
CA ARG A 12 -3.77 -7.78 5.20
C ARG A 12 -4.39 -8.94 4.42
N ILE A 13 -5.16 -8.61 3.39
CA ILE A 13 -5.82 -9.61 2.56
C ILE A 13 -4.78 -10.52 1.90
N LEU A 14 -3.73 -9.94 1.31
CA LEU A 14 -2.66 -10.71 0.68
C LEU A 14 -1.92 -11.59 1.70
N TYR A 15 -1.63 -11.06 2.88
CA TYR A 15 -1.00 -11.82 3.96
C TYR A 15 -1.85 -13.05 4.33
N ASP A 16 -3.13 -12.88 4.54
CA ASP A 16 -4.05 -13.97 4.89
C ASP A 16 -4.15 -15.03 3.77
N LYS A 17 -4.18 -14.61 2.50
CA LYS A 17 -4.11 -15.52 1.34
C LYS A 17 -2.83 -16.37 1.36
N VAL A 18 -1.68 -15.74 1.55
CA VAL A 18 -0.37 -16.43 1.59
C VAL A 18 -0.30 -17.40 2.77
N VAL A 19 -0.76 -17.01 3.94
CA VAL A 19 -0.79 -17.88 5.14
C VAL A 19 -1.66 -19.11 4.91
N ASN A 20 -2.86 -18.93 4.34
CA ASN A 20 -3.76 -20.04 4.05
C ASN A 20 -3.12 -21.05 3.07
N ILE A 21 -2.47 -20.57 2.01
CA ILE A 21 -1.77 -21.44 1.06
C ILE A 21 -0.57 -22.13 1.72
N ALA A 22 0.18 -21.42 2.56
CA ALA A 22 1.30 -22.01 3.30
C ALA A 22 0.84 -23.17 4.19
N ILE A 23 -0.28 -23.03 4.91
CA ILE A 23 -0.87 -24.08 5.74
C ILE A 23 -1.26 -25.29 4.87
N LEU A 24 -1.91 -25.07 3.72
CA LEU A 24 -2.26 -26.15 2.81
C LEU A 24 -1.02 -26.88 2.30
N GLN A 25 0.04 -26.15 1.92
CA GLN A 25 1.30 -26.75 1.47
C GLN A 25 1.97 -27.57 2.58
N ILE A 26 1.99 -27.08 3.82
CA ILE A 26 2.54 -27.82 4.97
C ILE A 26 1.79 -29.15 5.14
N ASN A 27 0.47 -29.13 5.09
CA ASN A 27 -0.35 -30.34 5.21
C ASN A 27 -0.07 -31.36 4.08
N GLU A 28 0.26 -30.87 2.87
CA GLU A 28 0.57 -31.74 1.73
C GLU A 28 2.00 -32.33 1.81
N PHE A 29 3.00 -31.55 2.21
CA PHE A 29 4.37 -32.04 2.15
C PHE A 29 4.86 -32.68 3.44
N LEU A 30 4.32 -32.34 4.61
CA LEU A 30 4.76 -32.87 5.90
C LEU A 30 4.67 -34.41 5.99
N PRO A 31 3.59 -35.06 5.50
CA PRO A 31 3.55 -36.53 5.44
C PRO A 31 4.62 -37.11 4.53
N LYS A 32 4.92 -36.46 3.40
CA LYS A 32 5.99 -36.89 2.46
C LYS A 32 7.37 -36.75 3.09
N LEU A 33 7.59 -35.66 3.84
CA LEU A 33 8.83 -35.44 4.57
C LEU A 33 9.05 -36.53 5.63
N LYS A 34 8.02 -36.86 6.42
CA LYS A 34 8.07 -37.93 7.43
C LYS A 34 8.39 -39.30 6.81
N LYS A 35 7.82 -39.60 5.64
CA LYS A 35 8.04 -40.87 4.92
C LYS A 35 9.31 -40.86 4.05
N LYS A 36 10.04 -39.75 3.97
CA LYS A 36 11.20 -39.55 3.09
C LYS A 36 10.88 -39.79 1.60
N THR A 37 9.66 -39.47 1.18
CA THR A 37 9.18 -39.63 -0.20
C THR A 37 9.05 -38.29 -0.95
N TYR A 38 9.63 -37.22 -0.41
CA TYR A 38 9.65 -35.90 -1.02
C TYR A 38 10.65 -35.83 -2.17
N GLN A 39 10.37 -34.92 -3.11
CA GLN A 39 11.28 -34.56 -4.17
C GLN A 39 11.76 -33.13 -3.97
N THR A 40 13.01 -32.87 -4.32
CA THR A 40 13.59 -31.52 -4.34
C THR A 40 13.98 -31.14 -5.76
N PHE A 41 13.95 -29.86 -6.06
CA PHE A 41 14.49 -29.31 -7.30
C PHE A 41 15.34 -28.09 -6.97
N LYS A 42 16.40 -27.89 -7.76
CA LYS A 42 17.26 -26.72 -7.61
C LYS A 42 16.54 -25.50 -8.20
N GLN A 43 16.52 -24.40 -7.46
CA GLN A 43 16.04 -23.13 -8.00
C GLN A 43 16.99 -22.60 -9.09
N ASN A 44 16.45 -21.86 -10.04
CA ASN A 44 17.25 -21.18 -11.05
C ASN A 44 17.75 -19.84 -10.50
N ASP A 45 19.02 -19.79 -10.10
CA ASP A 45 19.64 -18.60 -9.51
C ASP A 45 19.74 -17.43 -10.52
N GLU A 46 19.81 -17.73 -11.83
CA GLU A 46 19.86 -16.69 -12.88
C GLU A 46 18.54 -15.93 -13.04
N ALA A 47 17.41 -16.54 -12.62
CA ALA A 47 16.11 -15.90 -12.64
C ALA A 47 15.82 -15.09 -11.36
N SER A 48 16.75 -15.05 -10.42
CA SER A 48 16.58 -14.31 -9.17
C SER A 48 16.95 -12.84 -9.33
N ASN A 49 16.30 -11.97 -8.55
CA ASN A 49 16.71 -10.59 -8.38
C ASN A 49 16.76 -10.23 -6.88
N THR A 50 17.53 -9.20 -6.56
CA THR A 50 17.66 -8.74 -5.19
C THR A 50 17.29 -7.27 -5.10
N TRP A 51 16.33 -6.95 -4.24
CA TRP A 51 15.91 -5.58 -3.98
C TRP A 51 16.50 -5.12 -2.64
N ARG A 52 16.81 -3.82 -2.54
CA ARG A 52 17.25 -3.25 -1.26
C ARG A 52 16.16 -3.38 -0.20
N LYS A 53 16.58 -3.47 1.05
CA LYS A 53 15.64 -3.41 2.17
C LYS A 53 14.93 -2.05 2.19
N ARG A 54 13.61 -2.07 2.31
CA ARG A 54 12.80 -0.87 2.48
C ARG A 54 13.04 -0.24 3.84
N VAL A 55 13.03 1.09 3.87
CA VAL A 55 13.15 1.90 5.09
C VAL A 55 11.93 2.80 5.23
N LYS A 56 11.80 3.48 6.37
CA LYS A 56 10.62 4.30 6.70
C LYS A 56 10.29 5.33 5.60
N THR A 57 11.30 6.01 5.07
CA THR A 57 11.13 7.02 4.02
C THR A 57 10.52 6.48 2.72
N ASP A 58 10.60 5.17 2.47
CA ASP A 58 9.94 4.55 1.32
C ASP A 58 8.40 4.53 1.44
N GLY A 59 7.87 4.78 2.62
CA GLY A 59 6.44 4.88 2.89
C GLY A 59 5.91 6.30 2.83
N GLN A 60 6.74 7.31 2.58
CA GLN A 60 6.30 8.69 2.47
C GLN A 60 5.53 8.90 1.16
N ILE A 61 4.33 9.47 1.27
CA ILE A 61 3.50 9.81 0.12
C ILE A 61 4.07 11.07 -0.52
N ASP A 62 4.33 10.98 -1.84
CA ASP A 62 4.63 12.14 -2.69
C ASP A 62 3.45 12.36 -3.63
N PHE A 63 2.72 13.44 -3.47
CA PHE A 63 1.55 13.75 -4.27
C PHE A 63 1.86 14.05 -5.75
N ARG A 64 3.14 14.15 -6.13
CA ARG A 64 3.59 14.21 -7.53
C ARG A 64 3.55 12.83 -8.21
N MET A 65 3.31 11.76 -7.45
CA MET A 65 3.01 10.45 -8.02
C MET A 65 1.61 10.43 -8.63
N THR A 66 1.34 9.43 -9.46
CA THR A 66 -0.01 9.17 -9.97
C THR A 66 -0.93 8.71 -8.83
N SER A 67 -2.22 8.98 -8.96
CA SER A 67 -3.24 8.52 -8.02
C SER A 67 -3.16 7.01 -7.77
N GLN A 68 -2.93 6.24 -8.84
CA GLN A 68 -2.79 4.78 -8.75
C GLN A 68 -1.53 4.37 -7.97
N ALA A 69 -0.40 5.05 -8.18
CA ALA A 69 0.83 4.73 -7.46
C ALA A 69 0.69 5.03 -5.96
N ILE A 70 0.05 6.13 -5.58
CA ILE A 70 -0.24 6.45 -4.18
C ILE A 70 -1.21 5.42 -3.57
N CYS A 71 -2.26 5.05 -4.29
CA CYS A 71 -3.20 4.02 -3.83
C CYS A 71 -2.48 2.68 -3.58
N ASN A 72 -1.60 2.27 -4.49
CA ASN A 72 -0.80 1.07 -4.35
C ASN A 72 0.15 1.14 -3.15
N LEU A 73 0.80 2.29 -2.93
CA LEU A 73 1.68 2.50 -1.77
C LEU A 73 0.89 2.35 -0.45
N VAL A 74 -0.25 3.02 -0.34
CA VAL A 74 -1.08 3.00 0.88
C VAL A 74 -1.61 1.59 1.14
N ARG A 75 -2.18 0.90 0.14
CA ARG A 75 -2.70 -0.46 0.32
C ARG A 75 -1.62 -1.49 0.65
N ALA A 76 -0.40 -1.30 0.14
CA ALA A 76 0.73 -2.18 0.42
C ALA A 76 1.31 -2.00 1.83
N LEU A 77 1.13 -0.84 2.43
CA LEU A 77 1.66 -0.50 3.75
C LEU A 77 0.61 -0.46 4.86
N THR A 78 -0.67 -0.67 4.54
CA THR A 78 -1.71 -0.75 5.57
C THR A 78 -1.49 -1.94 6.53
N LYS A 79 -2.26 -1.99 7.59
CA LYS A 79 -2.10 -3.05 8.60
C LYS A 79 -2.00 -4.45 7.98
N PRO A 80 -1.05 -5.29 8.44
CA PRO A 80 -0.31 -5.21 9.71
C PRO A 80 0.99 -4.38 9.67
N TYR A 81 1.26 -3.66 8.61
CA TYR A 81 2.44 -2.81 8.48
C TYR A 81 2.25 -1.43 9.10
N VAL A 82 3.26 -0.59 8.97
CA VAL A 82 3.38 0.69 9.69
C VAL A 82 2.52 1.83 9.11
N GLY A 83 1.89 1.63 7.95
CA GLY A 83 1.17 2.65 7.21
C GLY A 83 2.04 3.49 6.28
N ALA A 84 1.44 4.00 5.20
CA ALA A 84 2.03 5.10 4.46
C ALA A 84 1.87 6.39 5.26
N HIS A 85 2.71 7.40 5.02
CA HIS A 85 2.66 8.62 5.81
C HIS A 85 2.90 9.86 4.97
N ILE A 86 2.48 10.98 5.50
CA ILE A 86 2.77 12.34 5.02
C ILE A 86 3.39 13.14 6.16
N ASN A 87 4.25 14.09 5.81
CA ASN A 87 4.77 15.06 6.76
C ASN A 87 3.99 16.37 6.58
N TYR A 88 3.29 16.80 7.62
CA TYR A 88 2.49 18.01 7.61
C TYR A 88 2.75 18.83 8.86
N LYS A 89 3.24 20.07 8.70
CA LYS A 89 3.56 20.99 9.82
C LYS A 89 4.40 20.32 10.92
N ASP A 90 5.50 19.67 10.52
CA ASP A 90 6.43 18.96 11.41
C ASP A 90 5.85 17.73 12.13
N GLU A 91 4.61 17.33 11.81
CA GLU A 91 4.01 16.09 12.28
C GLU A 91 3.98 15.04 11.18
N GLU A 92 4.28 13.80 11.54
CA GLU A 92 4.06 12.64 10.67
C GLU A 92 2.63 12.13 10.87
N ILE A 93 1.90 12.07 9.77
CA ILE A 93 0.50 11.62 9.75
C ILE A 93 0.40 10.32 9.00
N ILE A 94 -0.06 9.27 9.64
CA ILE A 94 -0.27 7.98 9.01
C ILE A 94 -1.55 8.00 8.18
N VAL A 95 -1.47 7.43 6.98
CA VAL A 95 -2.58 7.27 6.05
C VAL A 95 -2.82 5.79 5.83
N TRP A 96 -4.01 5.32 6.21
CA TRP A 96 -4.37 3.90 6.16
C TRP A 96 -5.18 3.52 4.92
N LYS A 97 -5.96 4.47 4.38
CA LYS A 97 -6.79 4.19 3.21
C LYS A 97 -7.01 5.43 2.36
N VAL A 98 -6.92 5.25 1.05
CA VAL A 98 -7.24 6.26 0.05
C VAL A 98 -8.16 5.67 -1.04
N GLU A 99 -8.89 6.53 -1.72
CA GLU A 99 -9.70 6.22 -2.88
C GLU A 99 -9.30 7.13 -4.04
N ILE A 100 -9.21 6.58 -5.24
CA ILE A 100 -8.91 7.36 -6.45
C ILE A 100 -10.17 8.10 -6.86
N ILE A 101 -10.03 9.39 -7.11
CA ILE A 101 -11.11 10.24 -7.59
C ILE A 101 -10.70 10.85 -8.94
N GLU A 102 -11.54 10.66 -9.93
CA GLU A 102 -11.35 11.38 -11.20
C GLU A 102 -11.47 12.88 -10.96
N ASN A 103 -10.42 13.61 -11.24
CA ASN A 103 -10.42 15.06 -11.15
C ASN A 103 -9.78 15.67 -12.39
N LYS A 104 -10.55 16.49 -13.09
CA LYS A 104 -10.13 17.17 -14.33
C LYS A 104 -9.57 18.58 -14.09
N GLN A 105 -9.33 18.99 -12.86
CA GLN A 105 -8.68 20.28 -12.57
C GLN A 105 -7.20 20.24 -12.95
N LEU A 106 -6.91 20.68 -14.16
CA LEU A 106 -5.55 20.64 -14.73
C LEU A 106 -4.62 21.70 -14.10
N ASN A 107 -5.15 22.81 -13.60
CA ASN A 107 -4.37 23.97 -13.14
C ASN A 107 -4.25 24.04 -11.60
N SER A 108 -4.09 22.90 -10.95
CA SER A 108 -3.82 22.84 -9.50
C SER A 108 -2.56 22.04 -9.26
N GLU A 109 -1.71 22.53 -8.35
CA GLU A 109 -0.50 21.79 -7.94
C GLU A 109 -0.83 20.54 -7.16
N SER A 110 0.04 19.52 -7.32
CA SER A 110 -0.02 18.29 -6.54
C SER A 110 0.20 18.59 -5.05
N GLY A 111 -0.53 17.88 -4.20
CA GLY A 111 -0.50 18.08 -2.75
C GLY A 111 -1.53 19.11 -2.26
N LYS A 112 -2.15 19.90 -3.13
CA LYS A 112 -3.17 20.86 -2.72
C LYS A 112 -4.42 20.17 -2.24
N ILE A 113 -4.92 20.59 -1.07
CA ILE A 113 -6.19 20.14 -0.52
C ILE A 113 -7.32 20.84 -1.28
N LEU A 114 -8.10 20.04 -1.99
CA LEU A 114 -9.19 20.54 -2.85
C LEU A 114 -10.51 20.67 -2.09
N ASP A 115 -10.75 19.74 -1.16
CA ASP A 115 -11.99 19.69 -0.39
C ASP A 115 -11.78 18.88 0.90
N ILE A 116 -12.60 19.17 1.91
CA ILE A 116 -12.68 18.40 3.15
C ILE A 116 -14.15 18.21 3.47
N ASN A 117 -14.58 16.97 3.56
CA ASN A 117 -15.93 16.60 3.93
C ASN A 117 -15.89 15.64 5.12
N GLU A 118 -16.41 16.08 6.26
CA GLU A 118 -16.25 15.43 7.55
C GLU A 118 -14.77 15.26 7.89
N ASP A 119 -14.27 14.02 7.92
CA ASP A 119 -12.88 13.64 8.15
C ASP A 119 -12.13 13.22 6.86
N LYS A 120 -12.79 13.29 5.69
CA LYS A 120 -12.21 12.87 4.43
C LYS A 120 -11.59 14.05 3.70
N ILE A 121 -10.34 13.88 3.24
CA ILE A 121 -9.54 14.93 2.63
C ILE A 121 -9.33 14.61 1.15
N LEU A 122 -9.80 15.48 0.25
CA LEU A 122 -9.54 15.36 -1.17
C LEU A 122 -8.27 16.13 -1.53
N VAL A 123 -7.28 15.42 -2.07
CA VAL A 123 -5.95 15.97 -2.38
C VAL A 123 -5.63 15.78 -3.85
N LYS A 124 -5.12 16.85 -4.48
CA LYS A 124 -4.63 16.82 -5.86
C LYS A 124 -3.38 15.96 -5.99
N THR A 125 -3.35 15.10 -6.99
CA THR A 125 -2.20 14.28 -7.39
C THR A 125 -1.71 14.69 -8.78
N TYR A 126 -0.66 14.07 -9.30
CA TYR A 126 -0.14 14.38 -10.64
C TYR A 126 -1.22 14.29 -11.72
N ASP A 127 -1.97 13.21 -11.77
CA ASP A 127 -2.90 12.86 -12.85
C ASP A 127 -4.39 13.01 -12.48
N GLY A 128 -4.70 13.26 -11.21
CA GLY A 128 -6.08 13.30 -10.75
C GLY A 128 -6.19 13.82 -9.33
N ALA A 129 -6.89 13.09 -8.50
CA ALA A 129 -6.97 13.32 -7.06
C ALA A 129 -7.16 12.01 -6.31
N ILE A 130 -6.79 12.01 -5.05
CA ILE A 130 -7.13 10.95 -4.10
C ILE A 130 -7.98 11.52 -2.98
N LYS A 131 -8.88 10.70 -2.46
CA LYS A 131 -9.61 10.96 -1.22
C LYS A 131 -8.98 10.14 -0.11
N ILE A 132 -8.36 10.79 0.87
CA ILE A 132 -7.87 10.15 2.08
C ILE A 132 -9.08 9.89 2.97
N THR A 133 -9.36 8.60 3.26
CA THR A 133 -10.57 8.19 3.99
C THR A 133 -10.28 7.68 5.39
N HIS A 134 -9.05 7.21 5.66
CA HIS A 134 -8.62 6.81 6.99
C HIS A 134 -7.21 7.32 7.24
N HIS A 135 -7.04 8.10 8.30
CA HIS A 135 -5.79 8.77 8.65
C HIS A 135 -5.71 9.07 10.14
N GLU A 136 -4.55 9.56 10.59
CA GLU A 136 -4.30 9.89 12.00
C GLU A 136 -4.16 11.41 12.27
N PHE A 137 -4.77 12.26 11.45
CA PHE A 137 -4.84 13.67 11.77
C PHE A 137 -5.59 13.90 13.09
N LYS A 138 -4.92 14.55 14.03
CA LYS A 138 -5.56 15.02 15.28
C LYS A 138 -6.39 16.28 15.06
N LYS A 139 -5.91 17.12 14.15
CA LYS A 139 -6.58 18.34 13.70
C LYS A 139 -6.49 18.36 12.18
N LEU A 140 -7.63 18.45 11.53
CA LEU A 140 -7.68 18.50 10.09
C LEU A 140 -7.00 19.77 9.55
N PRO A 141 -6.31 19.66 8.38
CA PRO A 141 -5.82 20.84 7.68
C PRO A 141 -6.98 21.70 7.14
N ASN A 142 -6.66 22.79 6.44
CA ASN A 142 -7.67 23.61 5.78
C ASN A 142 -7.66 23.37 4.27
N VAL A 143 -8.80 23.58 3.62
CA VAL A 143 -8.90 23.58 2.15
C VAL A 143 -7.97 24.65 1.60
N GLY A 144 -7.23 24.32 0.55
CA GLY A 144 -6.23 25.19 -0.09
C GLY A 144 -4.82 25.08 0.49
N GLU A 145 -4.63 24.46 1.66
CA GLU A 145 -3.29 24.11 2.17
C GLU A 145 -2.69 22.95 1.35
N TYR A 146 -1.40 22.66 1.60
CA TYR A 146 -0.67 21.61 0.91
C TYR A 146 -0.19 20.56 1.93
N LEU A 147 -0.25 19.30 1.50
CA LEU A 147 0.27 18.14 2.22
C LEU A 147 1.62 17.70 1.65
#